data_0b677536c2de162c1b7fc9b7053f4b8e
#
_entry.id   0b677536c2de162c1b7fc9b7053f4b8e
#
_cell.length_a   1.000
_cell.length_b   1.000
_cell.length_c   1.000
_cell.angle_alpha   90.00
_cell.angle_beta   90.00
_cell.angle_gamma   90.00
#
_symmetry.space_group_name_H-M   'P 1'
#
loop_
_entity.id
_entity.type
_entity.pdbx_description
1 polymer ?
#
loop_
_entity_poly.entity_id
_entity_poly.type
_entity_poly.pdbx_seq_one_letter_code
_entity_poly.pdbx_strand_id
1 'polypeptide(L)'
;MRDPFEVYNNTLVPMVVEQSNRGERAFDIFSRLLRERIIFLTGPVEDYSASLVVAQLLFLEAENPKKEISFYINSPGGVVTSGLSIYDTMQFIRCPVATLCVGQAASMGSLLLAAGEKGHRFALSNARIMVHQPSGGFQGQATDILIHAREIEALKRRLNEIYVKHTGRDLASVELALERDNFMTAEAAREFGIVDEVLVKRPEPGGPPT
;
A
#
# COMPACT_ATOMS: atom_id res chain seq x y z
N MET A 1 -26.84 -15.39 -16.28
CA MET A 1 -25.36 -15.23 -16.11
C MET A 1 -25.21 -14.41 -14.83
N ARG A 2 -24.61 -14.93 -13.76
CA ARG A 2 -24.45 -14.17 -12.52
C ARG A 2 -23.43 -13.07 -12.76
N ASP A 3 -23.71 -11.87 -12.22
CA ASP A 3 -22.80 -10.73 -12.30
C ASP A 3 -21.43 -11.13 -11.71
N PRO A 4 -20.32 -10.96 -12.44
CA PRO A 4 -18.99 -11.25 -11.91
C PRO A 4 -18.70 -10.53 -10.57
N PHE A 5 -19.29 -9.36 -10.32
CA PHE A 5 -19.18 -8.64 -9.05
C PHE A 5 -19.91 -9.32 -7.89
N GLU A 6 -21.02 -10.04 -8.12
CA GLU A 6 -21.68 -10.84 -7.08
C GLU A 6 -20.82 -12.02 -6.62
N VAL A 7 -19.98 -12.57 -7.50
CA VAL A 7 -19.11 -13.71 -7.16
C VAL A 7 -17.98 -13.26 -6.21
N TYR A 8 -17.46 -12.05 -6.38
CA TYR A 8 -16.45 -11.50 -5.47
C TYR A 8 -16.98 -11.16 -4.07
N ASN A 9 -18.23 -10.72 -3.97
CA ASN A 9 -18.86 -10.40 -2.68
C ASN A 9 -19.27 -11.64 -1.87
N ASN A 10 -19.19 -12.85 -2.44
CA ASN A 10 -19.63 -14.09 -1.78
C ASN A 10 -18.45 -15.03 -1.45
N THR A 11 -17.22 -14.52 -1.42
CA THR A 11 -16.07 -15.29 -0.98
C THR A 11 -16.16 -15.47 0.54
N LEU A 12 -16.43 -16.70 0.99
CA LEU A 12 -16.45 -17.03 2.41
C LEU A 12 -15.04 -16.78 3.00
N VAL A 13 -14.93 -15.76 3.85
CA VAL A 13 -13.72 -15.54 4.62
C VAL A 13 -13.58 -16.64 5.67
N PRO A 14 -12.48 -17.41 5.71
CA PRO A 14 -12.32 -18.49 6.69
C PRO A 14 -12.38 -17.97 8.11
N MET A 15 -13.05 -18.74 8.98
CA MET A 15 -13.13 -18.49 10.42
C MET A 15 -12.09 -19.32 11.16
N VAL A 16 -11.44 -18.71 12.13
CA VAL A 16 -10.47 -19.35 13.05
C VAL A 16 -11.06 -19.33 14.46
N VAL A 17 -11.06 -20.47 15.13
CA VAL A 17 -11.53 -20.58 16.52
C VAL A 17 -10.31 -20.70 17.44
N GLU A 18 -10.17 -19.77 18.39
CA GLU A 18 -9.17 -19.80 19.44
C GLU A 18 -9.81 -20.25 20.75
N GLN A 19 -9.18 -21.22 21.39
CA GLN A 19 -9.53 -21.62 22.75
C GLN A 19 -8.68 -20.84 23.77
N SER A 20 -9.32 -20.24 24.75
CA SER A 20 -8.69 -19.55 25.86
C SER A 20 -9.29 -20.01 27.18
N ASN A 21 -8.62 -19.68 28.29
CA ASN A 21 -9.14 -19.92 29.65
C ASN A 21 -10.50 -19.25 29.92
N ARG A 22 -10.97 -18.37 29.02
CA ARG A 22 -12.26 -17.65 29.09
C ARG A 22 -13.29 -18.17 28.09
N GLY A 23 -13.02 -19.32 27.45
CA GLY A 23 -13.89 -19.92 26.44
C GLY A 23 -13.36 -19.78 25.01
N GLU A 24 -14.17 -20.22 24.04
CA GLU A 24 -13.88 -20.16 22.63
C GLU A 24 -14.25 -18.79 22.05
N ARG A 25 -13.40 -18.29 21.16
CA ARG A 25 -13.67 -17.08 20.35
C ARG A 25 -13.41 -17.36 18.88
N ALA A 26 -14.39 -17.05 18.05
CA ALA A 26 -14.27 -17.13 16.60
C ALA A 26 -13.88 -15.76 16.02
N PHE A 27 -12.92 -15.76 15.11
CA PHE A 27 -12.49 -14.59 14.33
C PHE A 27 -12.48 -14.97 12.86
N ASP A 28 -12.82 -14.05 11.97
CA ASP A 28 -12.39 -14.20 10.59
C ASP A 28 -10.86 -14.08 10.49
N ILE A 29 -10.27 -14.63 9.42
CA ILE A 29 -8.81 -14.71 9.29
C ILE A 29 -8.14 -13.32 9.29
N PHE A 30 -8.77 -12.29 8.70
CA PHE A 30 -8.21 -10.94 8.66
C PHE A 30 -8.28 -10.28 10.03
N SER A 31 -9.38 -10.41 10.75
CA SER A 31 -9.51 -9.95 12.14
C SER A 31 -8.51 -10.65 13.06
N ARG A 32 -8.25 -11.94 12.82
CA ARG A 32 -7.22 -12.66 13.58
C ARG A 32 -5.82 -12.13 13.30
N LEU A 33 -5.48 -11.88 12.05
CA LEU A 33 -4.19 -11.32 11.66
C LEU A 33 -4.02 -9.86 12.09
N LEU A 34 -5.10 -9.07 12.15
CA LEU A 34 -5.07 -7.71 12.68
C LEU A 34 -4.60 -7.67 14.16
N ARG A 35 -4.93 -8.68 14.96
CA ARG A 35 -4.40 -8.81 16.34
C ARG A 35 -2.89 -9.01 16.39
N GLU A 36 -2.29 -9.56 15.32
CA GLU A 36 -0.84 -9.62 15.13
C GLU A 36 -0.28 -8.35 14.47
N ARG A 37 -1.12 -7.29 14.38
CA ARG A 37 -0.80 -6.00 13.78
C ARG A 37 -0.50 -6.08 12.28
N ILE A 38 -1.14 -7.02 11.58
CA ILE A 38 -1.01 -7.20 10.13
C ILE A 38 -2.26 -6.65 9.46
N ILE A 39 -2.06 -5.69 8.56
CA ILE A 39 -3.10 -5.09 7.70
C ILE A 39 -2.86 -5.55 6.27
N PHE A 40 -3.95 -5.85 5.54
CA PHE A 40 -3.91 -6.20 4.13
C PHE A 40 -4.56 -5.12 3.27
N LEU A 41 -3.87 -4.71 2.22
CA LEU A 41 -4.45 -3.99 1.09
C LEU A 41 -4.45 -4.93 -0.12
N THR A 42 -5.62 -5.51 -0.40
CA THR A 42 -5.81 -6.44 -1.52
C THR A 42 -6.82 -5.86 -2.51
N GLY A 43 -6.44 -5.84 -3.80
CA GLY A 43 -7.27 -5.27 -4.85
C GLY A 43 -7.12 -3.76 -5.02
N PRO A 44 -8.07 -3.09 -5.70
CA PRO A 44 -8.00 -1.68 -6.00
C PRO A 44 -8.04 -0.78 -4.75
N VAL A 45 -7.32 0.36 -4.85
CA VAL A 45 -7.39 1.44 -3.87
C VAL A 45 -8.61 2.31 -4.20
N GLU A 46 -9.63 2.22 -3.36
CA GLU A 46 -10.89 2.93 -3.48
C GLU A 46 -11.29 3.53 -2.14
N ASP A 47 -12.29 4.40 -2.09
CA ASP A 47 -12.70 5.10 -0.86
C ASP A 47 -13.03 4.13 0.27
N TYR A 48 -13.72 3.03 -0.04
CA TYR A 48 -14.09 2.03 0.97
C TYR A 48 -12.86 1.27 1.50
N SER A 49 -12.03 0.72 0.62
CA SER A 49 -10.82 -0.01 1.01
C SER A 49 -9.84 0.89 1.77
N ALA A 50 -9.69 2.15 1.33
CA ALA A 50 -8.85 3.13 2.02
C ALA A 50 -9.37 3.46 3.43
N SER A 51 -10.68 3.68 3.57
CA SER A 51 -11.30 3.93 4.89
C SER A 51 -11.08 2.78 5.87
N LEU A 52 -11.15 1.53 5.40
CA LEU A 52 -10.87 0.35 6.23
C LEU A 52 -9.40 0.29 6.67
N VAL A 53 -8.46 0.57 5.76
CA VAL A 53 -7.02 0.59 6.11
C VAL A 53 -6.73 1.72 7.11
N VAL A 54 -7.25 2.92 6.88
CA VAL A 54 -7.11 4.07 7.79
C VAL A 54 -7.65 3.73 9.19
N ALA A 55 -8.85 3.14 9.27
CA ALA A 55 -9.43 2.74 10.55
C ALA A 55 -8.58 1.71 11.29
N GLN A 56 -8.01 0.72 10.58
CA GLN A 56 -7.12 -0.28 11.16
C GLN A 56 -5.80 0.33 11.65
N LEU A 57 -5.20 1.26 10.90
CA LEU A 57 -3.99 1.98 11.31
C LEU A 57 -4.22 2.75 12.63
N LEU A 58 -5.31 3.52 12.69
CA LEU A 58 -5.68 4.29 13.89
C LEU A 58 -6.01 3.39 15.09
N PHE A 59 -6.71 2.28 14.85
CA PHE A 59 -7.01 1.29 15.89
C PHE A 59 -5.73 0.70 16.48
N LEU A 60 -4.78 0.28 15.63
CA LEU A 60 -3.53 -0.31 16.09
C LEU A 60 -2.62 0.72 16.80
N GLU A 61 -2.65 1.99 16.37
CA GLU A 61 -1.95 3.05 17.10
C GLU A 61 -2.55 3.25 18.51
N ALA A 62 -3.88 3.26 18.62
CA ALA A 62 -4.55 3.40 19.91
C ALA A 62 -4.24 2.24 20.87
N GLU A 63 -4.06 1.02 20.36
CA GLU A 63 -3.66 -0.13 21.17
C GLU A 63 -2.21 -0.03 21.67
N ASN A 64 -1.27 0.28 20.78
CA ASN A 64 0.13 0.43 21.13
C ASN A 64 0.90 1.28 20.11
N PRO A 65 1.16 2.55 20.39
CA PRO A 65 1.82 3.47 19.45
C PRO A 65 3.32 3.20 19.22
N LYS A 66 3.93 2.28 19.99
CA LYS A 66 5.36 1.94 19.88
C LYS A 66 5.62 0.66 19.08
N LYS A 67 4.58 -0.16 18.87
CA LYS A 67 4.73 -1.41 18.13
C LYS A 67 4.56 -1.17 16.64
N GLU A 68 5.43 -1.80 15.85
CA GLU A 68 5.36 -1.81 14.41
C GLU A 68 4.04 -2.40 13.88
N ILE A 69 3.58 -1.86 12.77
CA ILE A 69 2.44 -2.36 12.00
C ILE A 69 3.01 -2.96 10.71
N SER A 70 2.61 -4.18 10.38
CA SER A 70 2.97 -4.83 9.12
C SER A 70 1.88 -4.62 8.08
N PHE A 71 2.18 -3.90 7.00
CA PHE A 71 1.24 -3.56 5.95
C PHE A 71 1.55 -4.35 4.67
N TYR A 72 0.73 -5.36 4.40
CA TYR A 72 0.85 -6.27 3.26
C TYR A 72 0.08 -5.72 2.06
N ILE A 73 0.75 -5.56 0.93
CA ILE A 73 0.21 -4.92 -0.27
C ILE A 73 0.18 -5.90 -1.43
N ASN A 74 -1.02 -6.11 -1.99
CA ASN A 74 -1.28 -6.79 -3.26
C ASN A 74 -2.33 -5.99 -4.04
N SER A 75 -1.91 -4.89 -4.67
CA SER A 75 -2.81 -3.91 -5.24
C SER A 75 -2.35 -3.41 -6.62
N PRO A 76 -3.27 -3.29 -7.58
CA PRO A 76 -3.02 -2.63 -8.86
C PRO A 76 -2.96 -1.09 -8.75
N GLY A 77 -3.15 -0.52 -7.55
CA GLY A 77 -3.36 0.91 -7.35
C GLY A 77 -4.83 1.30 -7.45
N GLY A 78 -5.12 2.56 -7.76
CA GLY A 78 -6.49 3.05 -7.86
C GLY A 78 -6.59 4.56 -7.64
N VAL A 79 -7.64 5.00 -6.92
CA VAL A 79 -7.97 6.41 -6.72
C VAL A 79 -6.87 7.13 -5.92
N VAL A 80 -6.33 8.21 -6.50
CA VAL A 80 -5.19 8.96 -5.92
C VAL A 80 -5.54 9.52 -4.54
N THR A 81 -6.69 10.17 -4.39
CA THR A 81 -7.11 10.77 -3.10
C THR A 81 -7.33 9.73 -2.01
N SER A 82 -7.88 8.57 -2.35
CA SER A 82 -8.03 7.44 -1.44
C SER A 82 -6.67 6.87 -1.02
N GLY A 83 -5.72 6.77 -1.96
CA GLY A 83 -4.35 6.37 -1.66
C GLY A 83 -3.60 7.38 -0.80
N LEU A 84 -3.78 8.68 -1.05
CA LEU A 84 -3.19 9.73 -0.22
C LEU A 84 -3.76 9.72 1.21
N SER A 85 -5.03 9.36 1.43
CA SER A 85 -5.58 9.23 2.79
C SER A 85 -4.88 8.13 3.60
N ILE A 86 -4.54 7.01 2.95
CA ILE A 86 -3.73 5.95 3.57
C ILE A 86 -2.31 6.46 3.84
N TYR A 87 -1.68 7.07 2.82
CA TYR A 87 -0.33 7.62 2.94
C TYR A 87 -0.20 8.61 4.10
N ASP A 88 -1.08 9.60 4.14
CA ASP A 88 -1.05 10.62 5.18
C ASP A 88 -1.27 10.00 6.57
N THR A 89 -2.16 9.01 6.69
CA THR A 89 -2.37 8.29 7.94
C THR A 89 -1.12 7.50 8.36
N MET A 90 -0.44 6.80 7.44
CA MET A 90 0.83 6.12 7.71
C MET A 90 1.90 7.08 8.24
N GLN A 91 1.94 8.32 7.70
CA GLN A 91 2.90 9.34 8.15
C GLN A 91 2.47 10.05 9.44
N PHE A 92 1.17 10.08 9.74
CA PHE A 92 0.59 10.79 10.89
C PHE A 92 0.69 9.99 12.19
N ILE A 93 0.49 8.68 12.14
CA ILE A 93 0.53 7.81 13.32
C ILE A 93 1.96 7.67 13.86
N ARG A 94 2.08 7.35 15.14
CA ARG A 94 3.37 7.17 15.82
C ARG A 94 3.98 5.78 15.65
N CYS A 95 3.18 4.81 15.21
CA CYS A 95 3.69 3.46 14.93
C CYS A 95 4.58 3.47 13.70
N PRO A 96 5.76 2.82 13.71
CA PRO A 96 6.45 2.51 12.48
C PRO A 96 5.59 1.55 11.63
N VAL A 97 5.53 1.78 10.33
CA VAL A 97 4.77 0.94 9.40
C VAL A 97 5.74 0.23 8.47
N ALA A 98 5.93 -1.07 8.69
CA ALA A 98 6.65 -1.92 7.75
C ALA A 98 5.74 -2.28 6.57
N THR A 99 6.26 -2.22 5.35
CA THR A 99 5.50 -2.56 4.14
C THR A 99 6.06 -3.78 3.45
N LEU A 100 5.19 -4.66 2.95
CA LEU A 100 5.57 -5.86 2.21
C LEU A 100 4.73 -6.04 0.95
N CYS A 101 5.36 -6.02 -0.21
CA CYS A 101 4.70 -6.39 -1.47
C CYS A 101 4.58 -7.91 -1.60
N VAL A 102 3.33 -8.38 -1.73
CA VAL A 102 2.98 -9.79 -1.99
C VAL A 102 2.20 -9.84 -3.31
N GLY A 103 2.80 -10.39 -4.36
CA GLY A 103 2.21 -10.41 -5.70
C GLY A 103 2.49 -9.12 -6.48
N GLN A 104 1.74 -8.05 -6.25
CA GLN A 104 1.99 -6.79 -6.96
C GLN A 104 1.76 -5.54 -6.10
N ALA A 105 2.51 -4.49 -6.42
CA ALA A 105 2.25 -3.14 -5.94
C ALA A 105 2.41 -2.17 -7.12
N ALA A 106 1.28 -1.75 -7.72
CA ALA A 106 1.29 -0.89 -8.89
C ALA A 106 0.68 0.49 -8.57
N SER A 107 1.16 1.54 -9.25
CA SER A 107 0.60 2.90 -9.13
C SER A 107 0.52 3.35 -7.67
N MET A 108 -0.66 3.72 -7.16
CA MET A 108 -0.85 4.06 -5.73
C MET A 108 -0.37 2.95 -4.78
N GLY A 109 -0.44 1.67 -5.18
CA GLY A 109 0.11 0.57 -4.39
C GLY A 109 1.62 0.65 -4.22
N SER A 110 2.36 1.05 -5.28
CA SER A 110 3.81 1.22 -5.20
C SER A 110 4.22 2.46 -4.38
N LEU A 111 3.41 3.51 -4.39
CA LEU A 111 3.62 4.67 -3.54
C LEU A 111 3.47 4.31 -2.06
N LEU A 112 2.41 3.56 -1.72
CA LEU A 112 2.19 3.09 -0.35
C LEU A 112 3.29 2.12 0.11
N LEU A 113 3.80 1.27 -0.79
CA LEU A 113 4.94 0.40 -0.53
C LEU A 113 6.20 1.21 -0.19
N ALA A 114 6.50 2.23 -1.00
CA ALA A 114 7.65 3.11 -0.77
C ALA A 114 7.52 3.95 0.51
N ALA A 115 6.29 4.23 0.96
CA ALA A 115 5.97 5.07 2.10
C ALA A 115 6.18 4.41 3.47
N GLY A 116 6.56 3.14 3.52
CA GLY A 116 6.92 2.43 4.75
C GLY A 116 8.12 3.04 5.46
N GLU A 117 8.33 2.62 6.70
CA GLU A 117 9.49 3.00 7.50
C GLU A 117 10.78 2.59 6.79
N LYS A 118 11.75 3.50 6.74
CA LYS A 118 13.04 3.23 6.07
C LYS A 118 13.77 2.06 6.75
N GLY A 119 14.21 1.10 5.94
CA GLY A 119 14.79 -0.16 6.41
C GLY A 119 13.76 -1.27 6.64
N HIS A 120 12.45 -0.95 6.57
CA HIS A 120 11.35 -1.88 6.81
C HIS A 120 10.37 -1.96 5.61
N ARG A 121 10.90 -1.76 4.39
CA ARG A 121 10.13 -1.86 3.15
C ARG A 121 10.61 -3.09 2.38
N PHE A 122 9.71 -4.03 2.15
CA PHE A 122 10.05 -5.35 1.65
C PHE A 122 9.25 -5.72 0.39
N ALA A 123 9.82 -6.61 -0.42
CA ALA A 123 9.11 -7.29 -1.48
C ALA A 123 9.46 -8.78 -1.48
N LEU A 124 8.50 -9.66 -1.78
CA LEU A 124 8.81 -11.06 -2.04
C LEU A 124 9.48 -11.18 -3.42
N SER A 125 10.29 -12.22 -3.59
CA SER A 125 11.19 -12.38 -4.76
C SER A 125 10.49 -12.36 -6.13
N ASN A 126 9.22 -12.77 -6.20
CA ASN A 126 8.44 -12.76 -7.44
C ASN A 126 7.44 -11.59 -7.51
N ALA A 127 7.51 -10.63 -6.58
CA ALA A 127 6.64 -9.48 -6.60
C ALA A 127 6.93 -8.57 -7.80
N ARG A 128 5.85 -7.98 -8.33
CA ARG A 128 5.91 -6.99 -9.43
C ARG A 128 5.55 -5.62 -8.90
N ILE A 129 6.41 -4.68 -9.15
CA ILE A 129 6.20 -3.29 -8.78
C ILE A 129 6.03 -2.47 -10.07
N MET A 130 5.09 -1.54 -10.11
CA MET A 130 4.91 -0.66 -11.25
C MET A 130 4.69 0.77 -10.79
N VAL A 131 5.44 1.67 -11.40
CA VAL A 131 5.30 3.11 -11.19
C VAL A 131 4.89 3.79 -12.48
N HIS A 132 4.02 4.79 -12.39
CA HIS A 132 3.63 5.66 -13.49
C HIS A 132 3.03 6.97 -12.97
N GLN A 133 2.89 7.96 -13.86
CA GLN A 133 2.19 9.20 -13.55
C GLN A 133 0.69 8.97 -13.36
N PRO A 134 -0.03 9.87 -12.61
CA PRO A 134 -1.46 9.77 -12.49
C PRO A 134 -2.13 9.93 -13.85
N SER A 135 -3.18 9.14 -14.08
CA SER A 135 -4.05 9.26 -15.24
C SER A 135 -5.39 9.86 -14.84
N GLY A 136 -5.97 10.66 -15.71
CA GLY A 136 -7.28 11.24 -15.50
C GLY A 136 -7.86 11.78 -16.80
N GLY A 137 -9.17 12.02 -16.82
CA GLY A 137 -9.86 12.64 -17.95
C GLY A 137 -11.04 13.46 -17.43
N PHE A 138 -11.36 14.53 -18.15
CA PHE A 138 -12.50 15.39 -17.83
C PHE A 138 -13.17 15.87 -19.12
N GLN A 139 -14.50 15.97 -19.09
CA GLN A 139 -15.31 16.53 -20.14
C GLN A 139 -16.14 17.68 -19.59
N GLY A 140 -16.19 18.81 -20.30
CA GLY A 140 -16.91 19.99 -19.84
C GLY A 140 -16.58 21.21 -20.66
N GLN A 141 -16.87 22.40 -20.10
CA GLN A 141 -16.52 23.67 -20.73
C GLN A 141 -14.98 23.85 -20.74
N ALA A 142 -14.47 24.61 -21.72
CA ALA A 142 -13.03 24.79 -21.89
C ALA A 142 -12.31 25.24 -20.61
N THR A 143 -12.90 26.17 -19.86
CA THR A 143 -12.35 26.66 -18.60
C THR A 143 -12.27 25.54 -17.55
N ASP A 144 -13.30 24.70 -17.43
CA ASP A 144 -13.34 23.59 -16.47
C ASP A 144 -12.29 22.52 -16.81
N ILE A 145 -12.12 22.22 -18.12
CA ILE A 145 -11.06 21.32 -18.59
C ILE A 145 -9.68 21.81 -18.16
N LEU A 146 -9.40 23.12 -18.29
CA LEU A 146 -8.13 23.70 -17.87
C LEU A 146 -7.92 23.65 -16.35
N ILE A 147 -8.97 23.84 -15.56
CA ILE A 147 -8.91 23.72 -14.11
C ILE A 147 -8.53 22.29 -13.71
N HIS A 148 -9.20 21.28 -14.26
CA HIS A 148 -8.91 19.88 -13.97
C HIS A 148 -7.52 19.46 -14.48
N ALA A 149 -7.07 19.97 -15.63
CA ALA A 149 -5.73 19.70 -16.13
C ALA A 149 -4.65 20.20 -15.16
N ARG A 150 -4.80 21.41 -14.62
CA ARG A 150 -3.87 21.96 -13.61
C ARG A 150 -3.88 21.16 -12.32
N GLU A 151 -5.04 20.67 -11.88
CA GLU A 151 -5.14 19.81 -10.70
C GLU A 151 -4.41 18.49 -10.89
N ILE A 152 -4.54 17.86 -12.07
CA ILE A 152 -3.81 16.63 -12.41
C ILE A 152 -2.29 16.87 -12.41
N GLU A 153 -1.84 18.01 -12.96
CA GLU A 153 -0.42 18.41 -12.92
C GLU A 153 0.08 18.61 -11.48
N ALA A 154 -0.72 19.26 -10.63
CA ALA A 154 -0.39 19.47 -9.23
C ALA A 154 -0.29 18.12 -8.48
N LEU A 155 -1.22 17.19 -8.71
CA LEU A 155 -1.16 15.84 -8.17
C LEU A 155 0.07 15.07 -8.68
N LYS A 156 0.38 15.12 -9.99
CA LYS A 156 1.59 14.50 -10.55
C LYS A 156 2.83 14.97 -9.80
N ARG A 157 2.99 16.28 -9.63
CA ARG A 157 4.13 16.85 -8.89
C ARG A 157 4.17 16.37 -7.45
N ARG A 158 3.04 16.37 -6.74
CA ARG A 158 2.95 15.90 -5.35
C ARG A 158 3.37 14.44 -5.21
N LEU A 159 2.90 13.57 -6.11
CA LEU A 159 3.27 12.15 -6.09
C LEU A 159 4.76 11.96 -6.36
N ASN A 160 5.34 12.69 -7.32
CA ASN A 160 6.79 12.66 -7.59
C ASN A 160 7.60 13.10 -6.36
N GLU A 161 7.19 14.17 -5.67
CA GLU A 161 7.83 14.64 -4.43
C GLU A 161 7.78 13.58 -3.31
N ILE A 162 6.69 12.81 -3.21
CA ILE A 162 6.59 11.68 -2.28
C ILE A 162 7.60 10.58 -2.63
N TYR A 163 7.71 10.20 -3.92
CA TYR A 163 8.73 9.23 -4.32
C TYR A 163 10.16 9.74 -4.07
N VAL A 164 10.46 11.01 -4.37
CA VAL A 164 11.76 11.64 -4.04
C VAL A 164 12.07 11.48 -2.56
N LYS A 165 11.12 11.83 -1.69
CA LYS A 165 11.25 11.73 -0.23
C LYS A 165 11.61 10.31 0.24
N HIS A 166 10.92 9.30 -0.30
CA HIS A 166 11.04 7.94 0.20
C HIS A 166 12.13 7.11 -0.49
N THR A 167 12.42 7.40 -1.78
CA THR A 167 13.47 6.67 -2.52
C THR A 167 14.85 7.29 -2.37
N GLY A 168 14.92 8.59 -2.04
CA GLY A 168 16.16 9.36 -2.00
C GLY A 168 16.72 9.73 -3.38
N ARG A 169 15.96 9.48 -4.46
CA ARG A 169 16.32 9.87 -5.82
C ARG A 169 16.04 11.36 -6.06
N ASP A 170 16.73 11.93 -7.02
CA ASP A 170 16.42 13.28 -7.50
C ASP A 170 15.10 13.32 -8.30
N LEU A 171 14.50 14.51 -8.36
CA LEU A 171 13.20 14.71 -9.00
C LEU A 171 13.20 14.31 -10.48
N ALA A 172 14.26 14.67 -11.23
CA ALA A 172 14.34 14.39 -12.65
C ALA A 172 14.37 12.87 -12.93
N SER A 173 15.11 12.11 -12.12
CA SER A 173 15.12 10.64 -12.20
C SER A 173 13.76 10.02 -11.88
N VAL A 174 13.04 10.57 -10.89
CA VAL A 174 11.69 10.11 -10.55
C VAL A 174 10.71 10.46 -11.69
N GLU A 175 10.71 11.68 -12.18
CA GLU A 175 9.85 12.12 -13.29
C GLU A 175 10.03 11.25 -14.55
N LEU A 176 11.28 10.96 -14.92
CA LEU A 176 11.58 10.08 -16.02
C LEU A 176 11.05 8.65 -15.81
N ALA A 177 11.23 8.11 -14.60
CA ALA A 177 10.80 6.76 -14.27
C ALA A 177 9.26 6.62 -14.23
N LEU A 178 8.53 7.68 -13.86
CA LEU A 178 7.08 7.69 -13.76
C LEU A 178 6.37 8.18 -15.03
N GLU A 179 7.10 8.59 -16.07
CA GLU A 179 6.49 9.16 -17.28
C GLU A 179 5.56 8.20 -18.03
N ARG A 180 5.88 6.89 -17.99
CA ARG A 180 5.08 5.79 -18.55
C ARG A 180 5.10 4.61 -17.59
N ASP A 181 4.26 3.60 -17.87
CA ASP A 181 4.24 2.35 -17.11
C ASP A 181 5.66 1.75 -17.06
N ASN A 182 6.21 1.74 -15.87
CA ASN A 182 7.55 1.22 -15.59
C ASN A 182 7.45 0.07 -14.61
N PHE A 183 7.55 -1.15 -15.17
CA PHE A 183 7.48 -2.39 -14.41
C PHE A 183 8.85 -2.80 -13.90
N MET A 184 8.93 -3.09 -12.62
CA MET A 184 10.14 -3.49 -11.91
C MET A 184 9.99 -4.88 -11.30
N THR A 185 11.06 -5.68 -11.33
CA THR A 185 11.20 -6.83 -10.42
C THR A 185 11.42 -6.33 -9.00
N ALA A 186 11.36 -7.23 -8.03
CA ALA A 186 11.64 -6.89 -6.63
C ALA A 186 13.06 -6.30 -6.47
N GLU A 187 14.06 -6.87 -7.15
CA GLU A 187 15.46 -6.40 -7.15
C GLU A 187 15.58 -5.00 -7.77
N ALA A 188 14.95 -4.77 -8.92
CA ALA A 188 14.95 -3.46 -9.57
C ALA A 188 14.27 -2.39 -8.69
N ALA A 189 13.18 -2.75 -7.99
CA ALA A 189 12.51 -1.87 -7.05
C ALA A 189 13.39 -1.53 -5.83
N ARG A 190 14.22 -2.47 -5.37
CA ARG A 190 15.23 -2.22 -4.34
C ARG A 190 16.32 -1.27 -4.85
N GLU A 191 16.85 -1.49 -6.02
CA GLU A 191 17.84 -0.60 -6.64
C GLU A 191 17.27 0.80 -6.90
N PHE A 192 15.98 0.88 -7.22
CA PHE A 192 15.28 2.16 -7.35
C PHE A 192 15.05 2.86 -6.01
N GLY A 193 14.98 2.11 -4.90
CA GLY A 193 14.77 2.65 -3.54
C GLY A 193 13.32 2.60 -3.07
N ILE A 194 12.43 1.89 -3.79
CA ILE A 194 11.02 1.68 -3.37
C ILE A 194 10.96 0.72 -2.19
N VAL A 195 11.78 -0.32 -2.20
CA VAL A 195 11.94 -1.27 -1.09
C VAL A 195 13.39 -1.29 -0.61
N ASP A 196 13.59 -1.75 0.62
CA ASP A 196 14.92 -1.86 1.22
C ASP A 196 15.52 -3.26 1.03
N GLU A 197 14.66 -4.29 1.02
CA GLU A 197 15.11 -5.68 0.95
C GLU A 197 14.12 -6.57 0.18
N VAL A 198 14.67 -7.61 -0.49
CA VAL A 198 13.87 -8.65 -1.15
C VAL A 198 13.91 -9.91 -0.29
N LEU A 199 12.75 -10.36 0.18
CA LEU A 199 12.64 -11.51 1.06
C LEU A 199 12.34 -12.80 0.29
N VAL A 200 13.21 -13.80 0.46
CA VAL A 200 13.00 -15.16 -0.06
C VAL A 200 12.31 -16.03 1.00
N LYS A 201 12.65 -15.82 2.27
CA LYS A 201 12.08 -16.52 3.43
C LYS A 201 11.74 -15.50 4.52
N ARG A 202 10.79 -15.85 5.36
CA ARG A 202 10.48 -15.05 6.54
C ARG A 202 11.69 -15.06 7.48
N PRO A 203 12.21 -13.90 7.91
CA PRO A 203 13.30 -13.85 8.90
C PRO A 203 12.91 -14.58 10.19
N GLU A 204 13.85 -15.27 10.82
CA GLU A 204 13.61 -15.85 12.14
C GLU A 204 13.45 -14.74 13.19
N PRO A 205 12.58 -14.92 14.19
CA PRO A 205 12.43 -13.93 15.25
C PRO A 205 13.76 -13.71 15.97
N GLY A 206 14.33 -12.50 15.86
CA GLY A 206 15.59 -12.13 16.52
C GLY A 206 16.88 -12.50 15.78
N GLY A 207 16.79 -13.00 14.54
CA GLY A 207 17.95 -13.18 13.67
C GLY A 207 18.41 -11.84 13.05
N PRO A 208 19.69 -11.69 12.70
CA PRO A 208 20.15 -10.54 11.92
C PRO A 208 19.45 -10.53 10.56
N PRO A 209 19.21 -9.36 9.94
CA PRO A 209 18.74 -9.26 8.58
C PRO A 209 19.72 -9.99 7.66
N THR A 210 19.21 -10.89 6.82
CA THR A 210 20.01 -11.71 5.88
C THR A 210 20.19 -11.00 4.56
#